data_4cc399bf8661dfbe001b34515b5bb29f
#
_entry.id   4cc399bf8661dfbe001b34515b5bb29f
#
_cell.length_a   1.000
_cell.length_b   1.000
_cell.length_c   1.000
_cell.angle_alpha   90.00
_cell.angle_beta   90.00
_cell.angle_gamma   90.00
#
_symmetry.space_group_name_H-M   'P 1'
#
loop_
_entity.id
_entity.type
_entity.pdbx_description
1 polymer ?
#
loop_
_entity_poly.entity_id
_entity_poly.type
_entity_poly.pdbx_seq_one_letter_code
_entity_poly.pdbx_strand_id
1 'polypeptide(L)'
;MNRSLLLFWALAGLAGCSEYNYSGRTQTDVFQQVRRNTVDILMVVDNSCSMIEEQVKLGGNFQNFIQAFQGVDVDWQIAVTTTDTLDPAQSGHLIGGTDEIKLLDAQERTLDRVAYDASWGLLAGVALQLDVGVASVTGNDVASAWCPATESYGDGDRGTPGAANGACGASGPTPPPEGDTGTSDTGDTGGSDGGSDGGGGGDAVQPAPGDVLITEFMPDPSKVSDTLGEWVELTSFSASDVDLGGAFLADEGGNRFQIPAGTILPAGGRLVIARSVDAAANGGVPAQVAAGPDFTLNNDIRVLTPDTDAAGEIFGEMVAVGVEGSGIETGLAAAKLALDEPLRSGANAGFLRDDANLSIIFVSDEEDYSAERVDDYLRFFKSIKGEDAFRDDGLVNISAVVGKDLPPYEGQPSCESESGVAGYATRYVDLASRTGGALESICDDDFAPIATELGLTVSGLGLEFALSEPCDESTLVVRLYESPDERDFIRALERDVDYAYSPEKNAIVFTSVQVPPSEHYITATYRVLARSATRSDEAAAE
;
A
#
# COMPACT_ATOMS: atom_id res chain seq x y z
N MET A 1 -34.21 69.20 -48.39
CA MET A 1 -34.87 68.01 -48.89
C MET A 1 -33.76 67.04 -49.22
N ASN A 2 -33.39 66.14 -48.24
CA ASN A 2 -32.43 65.08 -48.47
C ASN A 2 -32.96 63.86 -47.73
N ARG A 3 -33.21 62.82 -48.46
CA ARG A 3 -33.60 61.49 -47.96
C ARG A 3 -32.36 60.69 -47.73
N SER A 4 -32.02 60.34 -46.47
CA SER A 4 -31.00 59.41 -46.11
C SER A 4 -31.57 57.96 -46.17
N LEU A 5 -30.94 57.12 -46.99
CA LEU A 5 -31.22 55.70 -47.11
C LEU A 5 -30.40 54.98 -46.04
N LEU A 6 -31.02 54.31 -45.08
CA LEU A 6 -30.41 53.43 -44.13
C LEU A 6 -30.33 52.02 -44.76
N LEU A 7 -29.07 51.57 -45.03
CA LEU A 7 -28.79 50.18 -45.42
C LEU A 7 -28.66 49.32 -44.13
N PHE A 8 -29.59 48.39 -43.96
CA PHE A 8 -29.44 47.31 -42.98
C PHE A 8 -28.58 46.17 -43.60
N TRP A 9 -27.41 45.93 -43.05
CA TRP A 9 -26.65 44.73 -43.29
C TRP A 9 -27.14 43.63 -42.33
N ALA A 10 -27.80 42.62 -42.89
CA ALA A 10 -28.08 41.36 -42.19
C ALA A 10 -26.81 40.49 -42.25
N LEU A 11 -26.16 40.31 -41.11
CA LEU A 11 -25.16 39.26 -40.91
C LEU A 11 -25.92 37.92 -40.86
N ALA A 12 -25.91 37.16 -41.97
CA ALA A 12 -26.26 35.75 -41.95
C ALA A 12 -25.07 35.01 -41.35
N GLY A 13 -25.19 34.54 -40.09
CA GLY A 13 -24.26 33.58 -39.51
C GLY A 13 -24.35 32.27 -40.28
N LEU A 14 -23.30 31.93 -41.00
CA LEU A 14 -23.11 30.60 -41.55
C LEU A 14 -22.74 29.66 -40.39
N ALA A 15 -23.71 28.97 -39.84
CA ALA A 15 -23.50 27.74 -39.13
C ALA A 15 -23.01 26.70 -40.17
N GLY A 16 -21.71 26.50 -40.22
CA GLY A 16 -21.10 25.43 -41.00
C GLY A 16 -21.41 24.10 -40.35
N CYS A 17 -22.48 23.44 -40.76
CA CYS A 17 -22.60 21.99 -40.54
C CYS A 17 -21.55 21.32 -41.40
N SER A 18 -20.61 20.59 -40.83
CA SER A 18 -19.74 19.71 -41.55
C SER A 18 -20.59 18.55 -42.06
N GLU A 19 -20.91 18.56 -43.36
CA GLU A 19 -21.59 17.42 -44.01
C GLU A 19 -20.56 16.30 -44.20
N TYR A 20 -20.75 15.20 -43.48
CA TYR A 20 -20.01 13.96 -43.73
C TYR A 20 -20.72 13.23 -44.90
N ASN A 21 -19.95 12.89 -45.93
CA ASN A 21 -20.41 12.02 -46.97
C ASN A 21 -20.06 10.58 -46.66
N TYR A 22 -21.03 9.68 -46.75
CA TYR A 22 -20.79 8.25 -46.58
C TYR A 22 -19.86 7.73 -47.70
N SER A 23 -18.78 7.03 -47.29
CA SER A 23 -17.87 6.41 -48.27
C SER A 23 -18.47 5.18 -48.94
N GLY A 24 -19.58 4.65 -48.45
CA GLY A 24 -20.17 3.37 -48.88
C GLY A 24 -19.34 2.13 -48.47
N ARG A 25 -18.20 2.33 -47.77
CA ARG A 25 -17.33 1.27 -47.29
C ARG A 25 -17.79 0.81 -45.91
N THR A 26 -17.91 -0.51 -45.74
CA THR A 26 -18.10 -1.13 -44.45
C THR A 26 -16.74 -1.53 -43.90
N GLN A 27 -16.48 -1.19 -42.62
CA GLN A 27 -15.31 -1.59 -41.86
C GLN A 27 -15.74 -2.58 -40.78
N THR A 28 -14.89 -3.56 -40.52
CA THR A 28 -15.03 -4.43 -39.33
C THR A 28 -13.71 -4.39 -38.56
N ASP A 29 -13.76 -3.97 -37.34
CA ASP A 29 -12.65 -4.03 -36.40
C ASP A 29 -12.87 -5.22 -35.48
N VAL A 30 -11.80 -5.92 -35.17
CA VAL A 30 -11.80 -7.07 -34.26
C VAL A 30 -10.87 -6.75 -33.13
N PHE A 31 -11.41 -6.82 -31.93
CA PHE A 31 -10.68 -6.59 -30.68
C PHE A 31 -10.67 -7.90 -29.91
N GLN A 32 -9.54 -8.25 -29.35
CA GLN A 32 -9.46 -9.31 -28.37
C GLN A 32 -9.52 -8.67 -26.97
N GLN A 33 -10.40 -9.17 -26.14
CA GLN A 33 -10.36 -8.85 -24.73
C GLN A 33 -9.18 -9.61 -24.11
N VAL A 34 -8.04 -8.94 -24.08
CA VAL A 34 -6.82 -9.51 -23.53
C VAL A 34 -6.88 -9.40 -22.02
N ARG A 35 -6.68 -10.52 -21.36
CA ARG A 35 -6.53 -10.59 -19.93
C ARG A 35 -5.05 -10.74 -19.57
N ARG A 36 -4.66 -10.05 -18.54
CA ARG A 36 -3.40 -10.30 -17.84
C ARG A 36 -3.73 -10.83 -16.45
N ASN A 37 -3.30 -12.06 -16.21
CA ASN A 37 -3.72 -12.80 -15.03
C ASN A 37 -2.99 -12.39 -13.76
N THR A 38 -1.94 -11.55 -13.88
CA THR A 38 -1.08 -11.15 -12.77
C THR A 38 -0.85 -9.64 -12.80
N VAL A 39 -1.03 -8.97 -11.66
CA VAL A 39 -0.83 -7.53 -11.54
C VAL A 39 -0.25 -7.16 -10.17
N ASP A 40 0.76 -6.29 -10.19
CA ASP A 40 1.32 -5.63 -9.02
C ASP A 40 0.78 -4.20 -8.97
N ILE A 41 0.12 -3.84 -7.88
CA ILE A 41 -0.57 -2.57 -7.70
C ILE A 41 0.13 -1.78 -6.62
N LEU A 42 0.77 -0.67 -6.98
CA LEU A 42 1.35 0.27 -6.04
C LEU A 42 0.40 1.47 -5.87
N MET A 43 -0.13 1.65 -4.68
CA MET A 43 -0.83 2.87 -4.31
C MET A 43 0.14 3.86 -3.68
N VAL A 44 0.12 5.09 -4.16
CA VAL A 44 0.92 6.20 -3.64
C VAL A 44 -0.04 7.19 -3.05
N VAL A 45 -0.13 7.20 -1.72
CA VAL A 45 -1.14 7.96 -0.98
C VAL A 45 -0.49 9.16 -0.33
N ASP A 46 -1.07 10.30 -0.56
CA ASP A 46 -0.67 11.56 0.04
C ASP A 46 -0.95 11.54 1.54
N ASN A 47 0.07 11.91 2.33
CA ASN A 47 0.01 12.00 3.79
C ASN A 47 0.14 13.44 4.31
N SER A 48 -0.21 14.43 3.49
CA SER A 48 -0.37 15.81 3.92
C SER A 48 -1.61 15.99 4.82
N CYS A 49 -1.64 17.09 5.57
CA CYS A 49 -2.66 17.30 6.60
C CYS A 49 -4.10 17.46 6.08
N SER A 50 -4.30 17.67 4.78
CA SER A 50 -5.62 17.78 4.14
C SER A 50 -6.29 16.43 3.85
N MET A 51 -5.53 15.33 3.83
CA MET A 51 -5.93 14.03 3.28
C MET A 51 -6.69 13.08 4.23
N ILE A 52 -6.98 13.49 5.46
CA ILE A 52 -7.54 12.57 6.47
C ILE A 52 -8.88 11.94 6.06
N GLU A 53 -9.76 12.70 5.41
CA GLU A 53 -11.09 12.22 5.00
C GLU A 53 -10.98 11.34 3.75
N GLU A 54 -10.06 11.65 2.84
CA GLU A 54 -9.79 10.91 1.61
C GLU A 54 -9.19 9.54 1.91
N GLN A 55 -8.26 9.45 2.85
CA GLN A 55 -7.70 8.18 3.33
C GLN A 55 -8.79 7.27 3.92
N VAL A 56 -9.71 7.82 4.73
CA VAL A 56 -10.86 7.08 5.28
C VAL A 56 -11.80 6.60 4.18
N LYS A 57 -12.10 7.44 3.18
CA LYS A 57 -12.93 7.05 2.04
C LYS A 57 -12.26 5.94 1.22
N LEU A 58 -10.96 6.04 0.97
CA LEU A 58 -10.21 5.05 0.22
C LEU A 58 -10.23 3.70 0.93
N GLY A 59 -9.86 3.65 2.22
CA GLY A 59 -9.88 2.43 3.02
C GLY A 59 -11.26 1.79 3.10
N GLY A 60 -12.30 2.60 3.35
CA GLY A 60 -13.69 2.13 3.45
C GLY A 60 -14.27 1.55 2.15
N ASN A 61 -13.63 1.81 1.00
CA ASN A 61 -14.10 1.34 -0.32
C ASN A 61 -13.25 0.22 -0.92
N PHE A 62 -12.34 -0.39 -0.16
CA PHE A 62 -11.51 -1.51 -0.62
C PHE A 62 -12.33 -2.67 -1.20
N GLN A 63 -13.46 -3.00 -0.58
CA GLN A 63 -14.32 -4.07 -1.07
C GLN A 63 -14.86 -3.79 -2.48
N ASN A 64 -15.17 -2.54 -2.81
CA ASN A 64 -15.60 -2.16 -4.15
C ASN A 64 -14.46 -2.31 -5.16
N PHE A 65 -13.23 -1.97 -4.77
CA PHE A 65 -12.02 -2.16 -5.58
C PHE A 65 -11.77 -3.65 -5.86
N ILE A 66 -11.79 -4.49 -4.84
CA ILE A 66 -11.55 -5.93 -4.99
C ILE A 66 -12.70 -6.65 -5.71
N GLN A 67 -13.95 -6.19 -5.57
CA GLN A 67 -15.08 -6.79 -6.29
C GLN A 67 -14.92 -6.72 -7.80
N ALA A 68 -14.17 -5.75 -8.32
CA ALA A 68 -13.84 -5.70 -9.74
C ALA A 68 -13.01 -6.91 -10.22
N PHE A 69 -12.26 -7.56 -9.31
CA PHE A 69 -11.53 -8.80 -9.58
C PHE A 69 -12.40 -10.05 -9.35
N GLN A 70 -13.55 -9.95 -8.68
CA GLN A 70 -14.43 -11.09 -8.43
C GLN A 70 -15.06 -11.57 -9.74
N GLY A 71 -14.86 -12.85 -10.06
CA GLY A 71 -15.31 -13.45 -11.34
C GLY A 71 -14.28 -13.34 -12.45
N VAL A 72 -13.17 -12.69 -12.20
CA VAL A 72 -11.96 -12.67 -13.01
C VAL A 72 -10.88 -13.30 -12.14
N ASP A 73 -10.28 -14.42 -12.57
CA ASP A 73 -9.19 -15.10 -11.86
C ASP A 73 -7.87 -14.30 -12.05
N VAL A 74 -7.75 -13.15 -11.38
CA VAL A 74 -6.55 -12.29 -11.37
C VAL A 74 -5.76 -12.54 -10.11
N ASP A 75 -4.50 -12.90 -10.26
CA ASP A 75 -3.51 -12.95 -9.20
C ASP A 75 -2.94 -11.54 -9.01
N TRP A 76 -3.33 -10.87 -7.93
CA TRP A 76 -2.96 -9.50 -7.64
C TRP A 76 -2.07 -9.40 -6.40
N GLN A 77 -1.20 -8.41 -6.41
CA GLN A 77 -0.50 -7.91 -5.24
C GLN A 77 -0.78 -6.41 -5.08
N ILE A 78 -1.04 -5.96 -3.87
CA ILE A 78 -1.28 -4.55 -3.56
C ILE A 78 -0.32 -4.13 -2.48
N ALA A 79 0.36 -3.00 -2.71
CA ALA A 79 1.20 -2.34 -1.72
C ALA A 79 0.90 -0.84 -1.71
N VAL A 80 1.18 -0.20 -0.59
CA VAL A 80 0.97 1.24 -0.38
C VAL A 80 2.31 1.90 -0.02
N THR A 81 2.54 3.11 -0.51
CA THR A 81 3.61 4.01 -0.06
C THR A 81 3.07 5.42 0.04
N THR A 82 3.76 6.31 0.73
CA THR A 82 3.37 7.72 0.83
C THR A 82 3.98 8.56 -0.29
N THR A 83 3.51 9.79 -0.45
CA THR A 83 4.12 10.80 -1.32
C THR A 83 5.36 11.47 -0.70
N ASP A 84 5.61 11.26 0.60
CA ASP A 84 6.71 11.90 1.33
C ASP A 84 8.06 11.22 1.05
N THR A 85 8.96 11.95 0.40
CA THR A 85 10.36 11.52 0.19
C THR A 85 11.34 12.24 1.12
N LEU A 86 10.87 13.11 2.00
CA LEU A 86 11.71 13.86 2.94
C LEU A 86 11.94 13.09 4.24
N ASP A 87 10.98 12.27 4.67
CA ASP A 87 11.15 11.36 5.77
C ASP A 87 11.85 10.07 5.30
N PRO A 88 13.08 9.78 5.76
CA PRO A 88 13.80 8.57 5.33
C PRO A 88 13.08 7.27 5.68
N ALA A 89 12.22 7.25 6.70
CA ALA A 89 11.47 6.06 7.10
C ALA A 89 10.29 5.77 6.15
N GLN A 90 9.79 6.79 5.46
CA GLN A 90 8.68 6.68 4.52
C GLN A 90 9.12 6.65 3.06
N SER A 91 10.19 7.38 2.73
CA SER A 91 10.70 7.63 1.37
C SER A 91 10.76 6.38 0.48
N GLY A 92 9.65 6.04 -0.19
CA GLY A 92 9.50 4.88 -1.05
C GLY A 92 9.39 3.53 -0.32
N HIS A 93 9.35 3.50 1.01
CA HIS A 93 9.09 2.28 1.77
C HIS A 93 7.62 1.89 1.64
N LEU A 94 7.35 0.58 1.51
CA LEU A 94 5.99 0.09 1.56
C LEU A 94 5.46 0.16 2.99
N ILE A 95 4.24 0.66 3.12
CA ILE A 95 3.54 0.77 4.40
C ILE A 95 2.96 -0.61 4.74
N GLY A 96 3.24 -1.08 5.95
CA GLY A 96 2.57 -2.26 6.52
C GLY A 96 1.28 -1.87 7.23
N GLY A 97 0.39 -2.85 7.42
CA GLY A 97 -0.71 -2.72 8.38
C GLY A 97 -0.18 -2.60 9.81
N THR A 98 -1.05 -2.23 10.74
CA THR A 98 -0.75 -2.37 12.16
C THR A 98 -0.51 -3.83 12.48
N ASP A 99 0.55 -4.10 13.24
CA ASP A 99 0.77 -5.40 13.84
C ASP A 99 0.53 -5.32 15.34
N GLU A 100 0.22 -6.42 15.98
CA GLU A 100 0.04 -6.43 17.41
C GLU A 100 0.64 -7.68 18.08
N ILE A 101 1.10 -7.48 19.28
CA ILE A 101 1.47 -8.57 20.19
C ILE A 101 0.50 -8.54 21.36
N LYS A 102 -0.25 -9.61 21.55
CA LYS A 102 -1.14 -9.82 22.69
C LYS A 102 -0.56 -10.86 23.63
N LEU A 103 -0.51 -10.52 24.89
CA LEU A 103 -0.33 -11.49 25.98
C LEU A 103 -1.72 -11.80 26.56
N LEU A 104 -2.16 -13.04 26.45
CA LEU A 104 -3.44 -13.52 26.96
C LEU A 104 -3.21 -14.51 28.10
N ASP A 105 -4.07 -14.52 29.10
CA ASP A 105 -4.04 -15.58 30.12
C ASP A 105 -4.60 -16.93 29.59
N ALA A 106 -4.55 -17.96 30.42
CA ALA A 106 -5.06 -19.29 30.05
C ALA A 106 -6.60 -19.31 29.82
N GLN A 107 -7.32 -18.25 30.16
CA GLN A 107 -8.74 -18.05 29.90
C GLN A 107 -8.99 -17.07 28.74
N GLU A 108 -7.94 -16.74 27.99
CA GLU A 108 -7.98 -15.84 26.82
C GLU A 108 -8.34 -14.38 27.15
N ARG A 109 -8.12 -13.95 28.39
CA ARG A 109 -8.28 -12.55 28.77
C ARG A 109 -6.97 -11.81 28.49
N THR A 110 -7.04 -10.63 27.90
CA THR A 110 -5.87 -9.80 27.61
C THR A 110 -5.22 -9.36 28.92
N LEU A 111 -3.94 -9.66 29.07
CA LEU A 111 -3.07 -9.21 30.14
C LEU A 111 -2.33 -7.94 29.74
N ASP A 112 -1.85 -7.92 28.52
CA ASP A 112 -1.16 -6.80 27.89
C ASP A 112 -1.29 -6.87 26.36
N ARG A 113 -1.19 -5.72 25.69
CA ARG A 113 -1.27 -5.59 24.23
C ARG A 113 -0.37 -4.47 23.79
N VAL A 114 0.35 -4.68 22.72
CA VAL A 114 1.12 -3.64 22.02
C VAL A 114 0.75 -3.71 20.55
N ALA A 115 0.09 -2.69 20.04
CA ALA A 115 -0.18 -2.53 18.63
C ALA A 115 0.83 -1.53 18.06
N TYR A 116 1.55 -1.92 17.02
CA TYR A 116 2.63 -1.12 16.45
C TYR A 116 2.54 -1.14 14.92
N ASP A 117 3.13 -0.13 14.29
CA ASP A 117 3.21 0.01 12.86
C ASP A 117 4.59 0.56 12.43
N ALA A 118 4.77 0.76 11.13
CA ALA A 118 6.03 1.28 10.59
C ALA A 118 6.40 2.67 11.13
N SER A 119 5.44 3.48 11.61
CA SER A 119 5.69 4.81 12.18
C SER A 119 6.42 4.76 13.53
N TRP A 120 6.47 3.59 14.18
CA TRP A 120 7.21 3.39 15.44
C TRP A 120 8.72 3.34 15.26
N GLY A 121 9.22 3.45 14.02
CA GLY A 121 10.64 3.46 13.71
C GLY A 121 11.27 2.07 13.70
N LEU A 122 10.54 1.09 13.23
CA LEU A 122 11.04 -0.27 12.99
C LEU A 122 12.24 -0.23 12.05
N LEU A 123 13.33 -0.89 12.44
CA LEU A 123 14.57 -0.96 11.68
C LEU A 123 15.10 -2.40 11.69
N ALA A 124 15.51 -2.90 10.55
CA ALA A 124 16.12 -4.23 10.45
C ALA A 124 17.31 -4.39 11.41
N GLY A 125 17.29 -5.45 12.21
CA GLY A 125 18.30 -5.73 13.22
C GLY A 125 18.24 -4.84 14.45
N VAL A 126 17.10 -4.17 14.74
CA VAL A 126 16.94 -3.29 15.89
C VAL A 126 15.62 -3.59 16.59
N ALA A 127 15.71 -4.07 17.83
CA ALA A 127 14.54 -4.26 18.66
C ALA A 127 13.89 -2.92 19.05
N LEU A 128 12.57 -2.91 19.18
CA LEU A 128 11.86 -1.85 19.88
C LEU A 128 11.81 -2.17 21.36
N GLN A 129 12.25 -1.20 22.18
CA GLN A 129 12.29 -1.31 23.64
C GLN A 129 11.37 -0.27 24.30
N LEU A 130 10.63 -0.70 25.31
CA LEU A 130 9.81 0.17 26.14
C LEU A 130 10.70 1.02 27.06
N ASP A 131 10.39 2.31 27.17
CA ASP A 131 11.09 3.20 28.11
C ASP A 131 11.00 2.69 29.56
N VAL A 132 12.12 2.71 30.26
CA VAL A 132 12.23 2.22 31.64
C VAL A 132 11.27 2.89 32.65
N GLY A 133 10.74 4.05 32.34
CA GLY A 133 9.77 4.77 33.16
C GLY A 133 8.32 4.29 32.98
N VAL A 134 8.05 3.41 32.04
CA VAL A 134 6.70 2.92 31.74
C VAL A 134 6.47 1.56 32.39
N ALA A 135 5.40 1.46 33.18
CA ALA A 135 5.05 0.25 33.95
C ALA A 135 3.53 0.04 34.01
N SER A 136 2.80 0.29 32.92
CA SER A 136 1.34 0.12 32.86
C SER A 136 0.88 -0.31 31.47
N VAL A 137 -0.18 -1.12 31.42
CA VAL A 137 -0.81 -1.64 30.19
C VAL A 137 -1.31 -0.55 29.23
N THR A 138 -1.63 0.64 29.72
CA THR A 138 -2.03 1.78 28.88
C THR A 138 -0.86 2.70 28.54
N GLY A 139 0.26 2.54 29.26
CA GLY A 139 1.46 3.33 29.03
C GLY A 139 2.30 2.79 27.89
N ASN A 140 2.26 1.47 27.66
CA ASN A 140 2.97 0.83 26.55
C ASN A 140 2.17 0.73 25.24
N ASP A 141 0.93 1.24 25.21
CA ASP A 141 0.08 1.27 24.00
C ASP A 141 0.39 2.45 23.06
N VAL A 142 1.36 3.30 23.39
CA VAL A 142 1.64 4.52 22.62
C VAL A 142 3.06 4.53 22.06
N ALA A 143 3.21 4.89 20.79
CA ALA A 143 4.51 4.93 20.10
C ALA A 143 5.59 5.72 20.87
N SER A 144 5.21 6.85 21.49
CA SER A 144 6.15 7.70 22.24
C SER A 144 6.75 7.06 23.51
N ALA A 145 6.21 5.91 23.95
CA ALA A 145 6.77 5.13 25.06
C ALA A 145 7.84 4.13 24.60
N TRP A 146 8.03 3.98 23.29
CA TRP A 146 8.96 3.04 22.70
C TRP A 146 10.08 3.75 21.95
N CYS A 147 11.22 3.09 21.83
CA CYS A 147 12.33 3.59 21.02
C CYS A 147 13.20 2.44 20.51
N PRO A 148 13.92 2.66 19.39
CA PRO A 148 14.91 1.70 18.89
C PRO A 148 16.01 1.44 19.93
N ALA A 149 16.33 0.17 20.17
CA ALA A 149 17.41 -0.23 21.04
C ALA A 149 18.77 0.22 20.50
N THR A 150 19.67 0.60 21.40
CA THR A 150 21.01 1.10 21.04
C THR A 150 22.13 0.11 21.33
N GLU A 151 21.92 -0.82 22.27
CA GLU A 151 22.90 -1.82 22.68
C GLU A 151 22.89 -3.03 21.76
N SER A 152 24.07 -3.58 21.45
CA SER A 152 24.17 -4.77 20.61
C SER A 152 24.17 -6.04 21.45
N TYR A 153 23.50 -7.09 20.96
CA TYR A 153 23.55 -8.43 21.54
C TYR A 153 23.99 -9.47 20.49
N GLY A 154 24.34 -10.67 20.97
CA GLY A 154 24.62 -11.83 20.14
C GLY A 154 25.55 -11.55 18.95
N ASP A 155 25.07 -11.81 17.75
CA ASP A 155 25.81 -11.69 16.49
C ASP A 155 25.86 -10.26 15.94
N GLY A 156 25.27 -9.27 16.65
CA GLY A 156 25.43 -7.85 16.38
C GLY A 156 24.15 -7.09 16.03
N ASP A 157 22.98 -7.70 16.17
CA ASP A 157 21.72 -6.97 16.22
C ASP A 157 21.61 -6.14 17.51
N ARG A 158 20.72 -5.16 17.56
CA ARG A 158 20.55 -4.26 18.70
C ARG A 158 19.31 -4.63 19.49
N GLY A 159 19.46 -4.67 20.82
CA GLY A 159 18.43 -5.06 21.78
C GLY A 159 19.04 -5.34 23.13
N THR A 160 18.18 -5.56 24.14
CA THR A 160 18.59 -5.92 25.50
C THR A 160 17.91 -7.20 26.01
N PRO A 161 17.76 -8.29 25.18
CA PRO A 161 16.97 -9.45 25.55
C PRO A 161 17.49 -10.09 26.86
N GLY A 162 16.62 -10.20 27.86
CA GLY A 162 16.92 -10.71 29.19
C GLY A 162 17.60 -9.71 30.13
N ALA A 163 17.81 -8.46 29.69
CA ALA A 163 18.39 -7.38 30.49
C ALA A 163 17.43 -6.19 30.58
N ALA A 164 17.78 -5.16 31.38
CA ALA A 164 16.94 -3.99 31.47
C ALA A 164 17.10 -3.09 30.25
N ASN A 165 15.98 -2.58 29.72
CA ASN A 165 15.95 -1.63 28.62
C ASN A 165 16.71 -0.34 28.96
N GLY A 166 17.18 0.35 27.94
CA GLY A 166 17.69 1.72 28.06
C GLY A 166 16.55 2.75 28.21
N ALA A 167 16.88 3.96 28.62
CA ALA A 167 15.93 5.07 28.61
C ALA A 167 15.79 5.63 27.20
N CYS A 168 14.56 5.84 26.73
CA CYS A 168 14.29 6.51 25.47
C CYS A 168 14.76 7.97 25.50
N GLY A 169 15.47 8.42 24.47
CA GLY A 169 16.00 9.79 24.40
C GLY A 169 17.36 10.04 25.08
N ALA A 170 18.00 9.03 25.64
CA ALA A 170 19.39 9.12 26.09
C ALA A 170 20.32 9.15 24.88
N SER A 171 20.93 10.29 24.60
CA SER A 171 21.89 10.45 23.51
C SER A 171 23.19 9.68 23.83
N GLY A 172 23.40 8.53 23.21
CA GLY A 172 24.66 7.82 23.11
C GLY A 172 25.23 7.18 24.39
N PRO A 173 26.05 6.15 24.27
CA PRO A 173 26.66 5.50 25.41
C PRO A 173 27.59 6.48 26.14
N THR A 174 27.32 6.72 27.43
CA THR A 174 28.31 7.33 28.32
C THR A 174 29.49 6.36 28.38
N PRO A 175 30.74 6.81 28.08
CA PRO A 175 31.88 5.95 28.26
C PRO A 175 31.95 5.51 29.74
N PRO A 176 32.34 4.26 30.02
CA PRO A 176 32.47 3.80 31.38
C PRO A 176 33.43 4.70 32.14
N PRO A 177 33.15 5.05 33.43
CA PRO A 177 34.07 5.85 34.23
C PRO A 177 35.43 5.11 34.28
N GLU A 178 36.48 5.83 33.94
CA GLU A 178 37.85 5.32 34.03
C GLU A 178 38.10 4.82 35.45
N GLY A 179 38.48 3.55 35.58
CA GLY A 179 38.68 2.88 36.83
C GLY A 179 39.76 3.57 37.66
N ASP A 180 39.38 3.93 38.86
CA ASP A 180 40.32 4.27 39.92
C ASP A 180 41.09 3.01 40.35
N THR A 181 42.39 2.98 40.08
CA THR A 181 43.32 1.95 40.51
C THR A 181 43.65 2.16 41.98
N GLY A 182 42.90 1.55 42.89
CA GLY A 182 43.16 1.54 44.33
C GLY A 182 43.37 0.14 44.86
N THR A 183 44.61 -0.24 44.94
CA THR A 183 45.33 -1.19 45.86
C THR A 183 44.51 -2.19 46.69
N SER A 184 44.91 -3.42 46.47
CA SER A 184 44.77 -4.60 47.31
C SER A 184 44.92 -4.37 48.84
N ASP A 185 44.04 -4.95 49.63
CA ASP A 185 44.44 -5.48 50.93
C ASP A 185 43.83 -6.87 51.20
N THR A 186 44.68 -7.75 51.65
CA THR A 186 44.47 -9.14 51.96
C THR A 186 44.05 -9.31 53.43
N GLY A 187 43.14 -10.22 53.74
CA GLY A 187 42.85 -10.67 55.09
C GLY A 187 41.59 -11.51 55.17
N ASP A 188 41.67 -12.73 54.98
CA ASP A 188 41.80 -13.93 55.81
C ASP A 188 40.60 -14.21 56.75
N THR A 189 40.17 -15.47 56.58
CA THR A 189 39.59 -16.46 57.49
C THR A 189 38.19 -16.29 58.08
N GLY A 190 37.42 -17.35 57.93
CA GLY A 190 36.65 -17.91 59.02
C GLY A 190 35.28 -18.46 58.62
N GLY A 191 35.28 -19.79 58.43
CA GLY A 191 34.15 -20.62 58.20
C GLY A 191 33.02 -20.55 59.22
N SER A 192 31.91 -21.05 58.81
CA SER A 192 31.10 -22.06 59.51
C SER A 192 29.71 -22.16 58.91
N ASP A 193 29.41 -23.31 58.42
CA ASP A 193 28.15 -24.04 58.47
C ASP A 193 26.93 -23.33 59.05
N GLY A 194 25.90 -23.32 58.24
CA GLY A 194 24.56 -23.01 58.68
C GLY A 194 23.59 -23.22 57.56
N GLY A 195 23.20 -24.46 57.33
CA GLY A 195 22.04 -24.75 56.51
C GLY A 195 20.81 -24.02 57.06
N SER A 196 20.11 -23.37 56.19
CA SER A 196 18.73 -23.06 56.36
C SER A 196 18.03 -23.22 55.04
N ASP A 197 17.42 -24.38 54.90
CA ASP A 197 16.27 -24.55 54.07
C ASP A 197 15.25 -23.48 54.45
N GLY A 198 15.05 -22.53 53.58
CA GLY A 198 14.03 -21.49 53.63
C GLY A 198 13.47 -21.31 52.27
N GLY A 199 12.93 -22.36 51.69
CA GLY A 199 12.05 -22.30 50.54
C GLY A 199 10.76 -21.60 50.97
N GLY A 200 10.73 -20.31 50.87
CA GLY A 200 9.51 -19.55 50.78
C GLY A 200 9.03 -19.53 49.35
N GLY A 201 8.68 -20.71 48.80
CA GLY A 201 7.88 -20.75 47.59
C GLY A 201 6.45 -20.35 47.99
N GLY A 202 6.13 -19.08 47.95
CA GLY A 202 4.75 -18.68 47.77
C GLY A 202 4.27 -19.29 46.46
N ASP A 203 3.10 -19.92 46.46
CA ASP A 203 2.51 -20.43 45.23
C ASP A 203 2.46 -19.26 44.24
N ALA A 204 2.98 -19.47 42.99
CA ALA A 204 2.96 -18.44 41.97
C ALA A 204 1.51 -18.04 41.67
N VAL A 205 1.28 -16.75 41.50
CA VAL A 205 -0.06 -16.20 41.30
C VAL A 205 -0.45 -16.30 39.81
N GLN A 206 -1.74 -16.40 39.56
CA GLN A 206 -2.25 -16.26 38.20
C GLN A 206 -2.13 -14.77 37.78
N PRO A 207 -1.72 -14.50 36.54
CA PRO A 207 -1.51 -13.13 36.07
C PRO A 207 -2.82 -12.33 36.00
N ALA A 208 -2.74 -11.07 36.37
CA ALA A 208 -3.76 -10.06 36.11
C ALA A 208 -3.21 -8.98 35.16
N PRO A 209 -4.07 -8.22 34.45
CA PRO A 209 -3.63 -7.12 33.61
C PRO A 209 -2.69 -6.16 34.35
N GLY A 210 -1.50 -5.93 33.81
CA GLY A 210 -0.45 -5.10 34.41
C GLY A 210 0.56 -5.83 35.30
N ASP A 211 0.32 -7.09 35.65
CA ASP A 211 1.31 -7.90 36.34
C ASP A 211 2.51 -8.27 35.46
N VAL A 212 2.27 -8.41 34.16
CA VAL A 212 3.28 -8.71 33.14
C VAL A 212 3.03 -7.85 31.91
N LEU A 213 4.08 -7.20 31.43
CA LEU A 213 4.04 -6.36 30.23
C LEU A 213 5.01 -6.90 29.16
N ILE A 214 4.67 -6.65 27.92
CA ILE A 214 5.58 -6.74 26.78
C ILE A 214 6.51 -5.55 26.88
N THR A 215 7.82 -5.77 26.96
CA THR A 215 8.79 -4.70 27.22
C THR A 215 9.83 -4.53 26.10
N GLU A 216 10.04 -5.53 25.29
CA GLU A 216 10.94 -5.43 24.15
C GLU A 216 10.56 -6.50 23.12
N PHE A 217 10.73 -6.20 21.83
CA PHE A 217 10.52 -7.17 20.77
C PHE A 217 11.38 -6.87 19.53
N MET A 218 11.77 -7.92 18.81
CA MET A 218 12.54 -7.89 17.57
C MET A 218 11.72 -8.53 16.45
N PRO A 219 11.07 -7.72 15.59
CA PRO A 219 10.27 -8.25 14.50
C PRO A 219 11.10 -8.58 13.25
N ASP A 220 12.23 -7.88 13.01
CA ASP A 220 13.04 -7.99 11.80
C ASP A 220 14.54 -8.12 12.15
N PRO A 221 15.02 -9.32 12.51
CA PRO A 221 16.43 -9.57 12.80
C PRO A 221 17.29 -9.52 11.53
N SER A 222 18.47 -8.89 11.58
CA SER A 222 19.34 -8.72 10.40
C SER A 222 20.46 -9.77 10.28
N LYS A 223 20.76 -10.52 11.35
CA LYS A 223 21.88 -11.48 11.39
C LYS A 223 21.45 -12.90 11.10
N VAL A 224 20.22 -13.22 11.31
CA VAL A 224 19.59 -14.49 11.02
C VAL A 224 18.25 -14.22 10.34
N SER A 225 17.64 -15.25 9.72
CA SER A 225 16.30 -15.09 9.16
C SER A 225 15.24 -14.87 10.24
N ASP A 226 14.16 -14.21 9.91
CA ASP A 226 13.00 -13.96 10.78
C ASP A 226 12.47 -15.24 11.40
N THR A 227 12.44 -16.32 10.61
CA THR A 227 12.03 -17.65 11.08
C THR A 227 12.89 -18.21 12.22
N LEU A 228 14.00 -17.58 12.58
CA LEU A 228 14.90 -18.00 13.64
C LEU A 228 15.17 -16.91 14.68
N GLY A 229 15.19 -15.64 14.29
CA GLY A 229 15.73 -14.56 15.09
C GLY A 229 14.71 -13.64 15.76
N GLU A 230 13.43 -13.74 15.43
CA GLU A 230 12.36 -12.97 16.10
C GLU A 230 12.21 -13.36 17.57
N TRP A 231 11.93 -12.38 18.42
CA TRP A 231 11.71 -12.61 19.86
C TRP A 231 10.89 -11.51 20.52
N VAL A 232 10.24 -11.87 21.65
CA VAL A 232 9.51 -10.98 22.55
C VAL A 232 10.05 -11.14 23.96
N GLU A 233 10.21 -10.05 24.68
CA GLU A 233 10.48 -10.04 26.10
C GLU A 233 9.24 -9.64 26.90
N LEU A 234 8.93 -10.44 27.92
CA LEU A 234 7.92 -10.19 28.93
C LEU A 234 8.61 -9.84 30.25
N THR A 235 8.22 -8.74 30.88
CA THR A 235 8.75 -8.34 32.20
C THR A 235 7.64 -8.39 33.25
N SER A 236 7.92 -9.01 34.41
CA SER A 236 7.01 -9.01 35.56
C SER A 236 7.12 -7.71 36.36
N PHE A 237 6.00 -7.04 36.56
CA PHE A 237 5.81 -5.91 37.48
C PHE A 237 5.05 -6.33 38.73
N SER A 238 4.71 -7.63 38.85
CA SER A 238 4.09 -8.21 40.06
C SER A 238 5.07 -8.27 41.22
N ALA A 239 4.54 -8.14 42.43
CA ALA A 239 5.32 -8.35 43.65
C ALA A 239 5.53 -9.84 44.01
N SER A 240 4.88 -10.73 43.29
CA SER A 240 4.96 -12.19 43.46
C SER A 240 5.34 -12.87 42.14
N ASP A 241 5.88 -14.06 42.25
CA ASP A 241 6.09 -14.92 41.06
C ASP A 241 4.76 -15.14 40.35
N VAL A 242 4.77 -15.08 39.00
CA VAL A 242 3.60 -15.20 38.15
C VAL A 242 3.64 -16.50 37.36
N ASP A 243 2.57 -17.30 37.39
CA ASP A 243 2.42 -18.49 36.58
C ASP A 243 1.88 -18.14 35.18
N LEU A 244 2.75 -18.15 34.18
CA LEU A 244 2.42 -17.97 32.76
C LEU A 244 2.10 -19.27 32.03
N GLY A 245 2.13 -20.41 32.73
CA GLY A 245 1.83 -21.71 32.11
C GLY A 245 0.42 -21.78 31.53
N GLY A 246 0.33 -21.99 30.22
CA GLY A 246 -0.95 -22.03 29.51
C GLY A 246 -1.45 -20.68 28.99
N ALA A 247 -0.78 -19.58 29.32
CA ALA A 247 -1.00 -18.27 28.71
C ALA A 247 -0.61 -18.29 27.21
N PHE A 248 -0.97 -17.27 26.44
CA PHE A 248 -0.71 -17.20 25.02
C PHE A 248 -0.05 -15.88 24.64
N LEU A 249 0.91 -15.97 23.71
CA LEU A 249 1.23 -14.88 22.82
C LEU A 249 0.40 -15.05 21.54
N ALA A 250 -0.21 -13.99 21.06
CA ALA A 250 -1.04 -13.98 19.86
C ALA A 250 -0.85 -12.67 19.09
N ASP A 251 -1.17 -12.69 17.80
CA ASP A 251 -1.29 -11.51 16.96
C ASP A 251 -2.72 -11.39 16.38
N GLU A 252 -2.96 -10.43 15.50
CA GLU A 252 -4.23 -10.30 14.77
C GLU A 252 -4.38 -11.32 13.63
N GLY A 253 -3.26 -11.80 13.05
CA GLY A 253 -3.22 -12.70 11.90
C GLY A 253 -3.52 -14.17 12.20
N GLY A 254 -3.95 -14.50 13.42
CA GLY A 254 -4.27 -15.87 13.83
C GLY A 254 -3.05 -16.66 14.32
N ASN A 255 -1.85 -16.09 14.35
CA ASN A 255 -0.69 -16.71 14.99
C ASN A 255 -0.90 -16.77 16.50
N ARG A 256 -0.71 -17.94 17.06
CA ARG A 256 -0.97 -18.14 18.49
C ARG A 256 -0.02 -19.17 19.06
N PHE A 257 0.78 -18.74 20.01
CA PHE A 257 1.71 -19.60 20.73
C PHE A 257 1.28 -19.76 22.18
N GLN A 258 1.10 -21.00 22.63
CA GLN A 258 0.80 -21.30 24.03
C GLN A 258 2.10 -21.46 24.83
N ILE A 259 2.27 -20.63 25.86
CA ILE A 259 3.40 -20.72 26.79
C ILE A 259 3.33 -22.05 27.52
N PRO A 260 4.45 -22.83 27.57
CA PRO A 260 4.47 -24.15 28.18
C PRO A 260 4.01 -24.15 29.64
N ALA A 261 3.29 -25.21 30.04
CA ALA A 261 2.85 -25.38 31.41
C ALA A 261 4.05 -25.40 32.39
N GLY A 262 3.90 -24.70 33.52
CA GLY A 262 4.95 -24.59 34.54
C GLY A 262 5.99 -23.52 34.24
N THR A 263 5.73 -22.63 33.28
CA THR A 263 6.56 -21.43 33.06
C THR A 263 6.24 -20.40 34.15
N ILE A 264 7.13 -20.26 35.13
CA ILE A 264 7.01 -19.28 36.21
C ILE A 264 7.91 -18.09 35.92
N LEU A 265 7.35 -16.90 35.89
CA LEU A 265 8.08 -15.65 35.76
C LEU A 265 8.27 -15.05 37.16
N PRO A 266 9.51 -14.97 37.70
CA PRO A 266 9.77 -14.41 39.02
C PRO A 266 9.35 -12.95 39.14
N ALA A 267 9.04 -12.51 40.34
CA ALA A 267 8.77 -11.10 40.64
C ALA A 267 9.93 -10.23 40.14
N GLY A 268 9.63 -9.23 39.29
CA GLY A 268 10.63 -8.36 38.65
C GLY A 268 11.53 -9.07 37.63
N GLY A 269 11.25 -10.33 37.30
CA GLY A 269 11.99 -11.13 36.31
C GLY A 269 11.61 -10.81 34.86
N ARG A 270 12.39 -11.37 33.93
CA ARG A 270 12.16 -11.28 32.48
C ARG A 270 12.09 -12.68 31.86
N LEU A 271 11.25 -12.82 30.85
CA LEU A 271 11.09 -14.01 30.04
C LEU A 271 11.25 -13.63 28.58
N VAL A 272 12.27 -14.16 27.92
CA VAL A 272 12.46 -14.00 26.49
C VAL A 272 11.90 -15.23 25.79
N ILE A 273 10.94 -15.02 24.91
CA ILE A 273 10.32 -16.01 24.04
C ILE A 273 10.84 -15.73 22.62
N ALA A 274 11.50 -16.69 21.99
CA ALA A 274 12.04 -16.54 20.65
C ALA A 274 11.61 -17.72 19.76
N ARG A 275 11.83 -17.59 18.47
CA ARG A 275 11.58 -18.68 17.50
C ARG A 275 12.36 -19.96 17.87
N SER A 276 13.57 -19.81 18.39
CA SER A 276 14.44 -20.88 18.83
C SER A 276 15.15 -20.52 20.13
N VAL A 277 15.40 -21.51 20.97
CA VAL A 277 16.26 -21.36 22.18
C VAL A 277 17.73 -21.67 21.90
N ASP A 278 18.07 -22.12 20.69
CA ASP A 278 19.46 -22.34 20.29
C ASP A 278 20.14 -21.03 19.91
N ALA A 279 20.92 -20.48 20.83
CA ALA A 279 21.61 -19.21 20.63
C ALA A 279 22.53 -19.20 19.40
N ALA A 280 23.02 -20.33 18.94
CA ALA A 280 23.83 -20.43 17.73
C ALA A 280 22.98 -20.31 16.45
N ALA A 281 21.67 -20.54 16.53
CA ALA A 281 20.75 -20.48 15.41
C ALA A 281 19.91 -19.19 15.41
N ASN A 282 19.65 -18.60 16.59
CA ASN A 282 18.74 -17.46 16.75
C ASN A 282 19.44 -16.09 16.85
N GLY A 283 20.70 -15.99 16.40
CA GLY A 283 21.45 -14.73 16.43
C GLY A 283 22.00 -14.34 17.79
N GLY A 284 22.06 -15.28 18.74
CA GLY A 284 22.61 -15.07 20.09
C GLY A 284 21.59 -14.59 21.12
N VAL A 285 20.28 -14.73 20.84
CA VAL A 285 19.20 -14.38 21.79
C VAL A 285 19.18 -15.36 22.98
N PRO A 286 19.23 -14.88 24.25
CA PRO A 286 19.21 -15.76 25.43
C PRO A 286 17.78 -16.19 25.81
N ALA A 287 17.08 -16.81 24.87
CA ALA A 287 15.68 -17.20 25.04
C ALA A 287 15.51 -18.36 26.04
N GLN A 288 14.46 -18.30 26.85
CA GLN A 288 14.08 -19.36 27.77
C GLN A 288 12.97 -20.24 27.20
N VAL A 289 12.18 -19.73 26.26
CA VAL A 289 11.05 -20.44 25.65
C VAL A 289 11.15 -20.34 24.12
N ALA A 290 10.96 -21.49 23.43
CA ALA A 290 10.87 -21.51 21.97
C ALA A 290 9.41 -21.46 21.54
N ALA A 291 9.04 -20.48 20.74
CA ALA A 291 7.71 -20.35 20.15
C ALA A 291 7.54 -21.26 18.91
N GLY A 292 8.64 -21.66 18.27
CA GLY A 292 8.59 -22.53 17.08
C GLY A 292 8.29 -21.79 15.77
N PRO A 293 8.13 -22.51 14.65
CA PRO A 293 8.02 -21.92 13.33
C PRO A 293 6.66 -21.26 13.04
N ASP A 294 5.63 -21.57 13.82
CA ASP A 294 4.25 -21.13 13.55
C ASP A 294 3.91 -19.78 14.22
N PHE A 295 4.82 -19.22 15.03
CA PHE A 295 4.65 -17.92 15.63
C PHE A 295 5.61 -16.93 14.96
N THR A 296 5.10 -15.89 14.37
CA THR A 296 5.85 -14.79 13.76
C THR A 296 5.39 -13.47 14.37
N LEU A 297 6.33 -12.56 14.58
CA LEU A 297 6.06 -11.21 15.03
C LEU A 297 5.88 -10.26 13.84
N ASN A 298 6.25 -10.74 12.67
CA ASN A 298 6.24 -9.94 11.46
C ASN A 298 5.03 -10.32 10.63
N ASN A 299 3.87 -9.83 11.01
CA ASN A 299 2.73 -9.62 10.13
C ASN A 299 2.75 -8.19 9.58
N ASP A 300 3.94 -7.64 9.36
CA ASP A 300 4.10 -6.44 8.55
C ASP A 300 3.72 -6.79 7.10
N ILE A 301 2.40 -7.02 6.92
CA ILE A 301 1.82 -7.29 5.61
C ILE A 301 1.92 -6.00 4.82
N ARG A 302 3.06 -5.83 4.12
CA ARG A 302 3.30 -4.71 3.20
C ARG A 302 2.74 -4.98 1.81
N VAL A 303 2.41 -6.24 1.55
CA VAL A 303 1.89 -6.70 0.26
C VAL A 303 0.67 -7.57 0.49
N LEU A 304 -0.49 -7.05 0.14
CA LEU A 304 -1.74 -7.81 0.14
C LEU A 304 -1.81 -8.70 -1.09
N THR A 305 -2.36 -9.89 -0.90
CA THR A 305 -2.61 -10.89 -1.95
C THR A 305 -4.03 -11.45 -1.84
N PRO A 306 -4.53 -12.21 -2.82
CA PRO A 306 -5.81 -12.90 -2.70
C PRO A 306 -5.92 -13.84 -1.49
N ASP A 307 -4.78 -14.32 -0.99
CA ASP A 307 -4.69 -15.26 0.15
C ASP A 307 -4.51 -14.53 1.50
N THR A 308 -4.46 -13.19 1.50
CA THR A 308 -4.32 -12.40 2.73
C THR A 308 -5.64 -12.42 3.50
N ASP A 309 -5.61 -12.99 4.71
CA ASP A 309 -6.75 -12.93 5.63
C ASP A 309 -7.04 -11.48 6.02
N ALA A 310 -8.33 -11.11 6.14
CA ALA A 310 -8.77 -9.76 6.46
C ALA A 310 -8.19 -8.63 5.56
N ALA A 311 -7.82 -8.92 4.31
CA ALA A 311 -7.18 -7.98 3.39
C ALA A 311 -7.85 -6.60 3.32
N GLY A 312 -9.17 -6.53 3.52
CA GLY A 312 -9.91 -5.26 3.53
C GLY A 312 -9.65 -4.39 4.76
N GLU A 313 -9.47 -5.00 5.91
CA GLU A 313 -9.14 -4.31 7.16
C GLU A 313 -7.69 -3.83 7.10
N ILE A 314 -6.77 -4.70 6.73
CA ILE A 314 -5.34 -4.36 6.57
C ILE A 314 -5.14 -3.27 5.51
N PHE A 315 -5.84 -3.32 4.38
CA PHE A 315 -5.79 -2.26 3.39
C PHE A 315 -6.24 -0.91 3.96
N GLY A 316 -7.33 -0.91 4.74
CA GLY A 316 -7.81 0.30 5.40
C GLY A 316 -6.75 0.93 6.31
N GLU A 317 -5.97 0.11 7.00
CA GLU A 317 -4.85 0.55 7.83
C GLU A 317 -3.67 1.05 6.98
N MET A 318 -3.30 0.31 5.93
CA MET A 318 -2.19 0.69 5.03
C MET A 318 -2.41 2.03 4.33
N VAL A 319 -3.65 2.38 3.97
CA VAL A 319 -3.95 3.67 3.31
C VAL A 319 -4.17 4.81 4.31
N ALA A 320 -4.34 4.51 5.59
CA ALA A 320 -4.36 5.49 6.67
C ALA A 320 -2.93 5.92 7.03
N VAL A 321 -2.21 6.43 6.04
CA VAL A 321 -0.77 6.78 6.11
C VAL A 321 -0.46 7.96 7.04
N GLY A 322 -1.47 8.49 7.74
CA GLY A 322 -1.35 9.66 8.61
C GLY A 322 -1.40 10.98 7.85
N VAL A 323 -1.22 12.07 8.59
CA VAL A 323 -1.36 13.46 8.09
C VAL A 323 -0.22 14.38 8.57
N GLU A 324 0.88 13.79 8.98
CA GLU A 324 2.07 14.51 9.48
C GLU A 324 3.16 14.63 8.39
N GLY A 325 2.85 14.24 7.14
CA GLY A 325 3.76 14.27 6.02
C GLY A 325 4.11 15.67 5.54
N SER A 326 4.98 15.73 4.54
CA SER A 326 5.38 16.97 3.88
C SER A 326 4.18 17.60 3.17
N GLY A 327 4.02 18.92 3.23
CA GLY A 327 3.12 19.67 2.36
C GLY A 327 3.73 19.99 0.98
N ILE A 328 4.75 19.24 0.55
CA ILE A 328 5.32 19.29 -0.80
C ILE A 328 5.32 17.86 -1.32
N GLU A 329 4.32 17.54 -2.09
CA GLU A 329 4.09 16.19 -2.57
C GLU A 329 5.10 15.79 -3.65
N THR A 330 5.65 14.59 -3.52
CA THR A 330 6.65 14.04 -4.45
C THR A 330 6.33 12.60 -4.84
N GLY A 331 5.06 12.34 -5.14
CA GLY A 331 4.54 11.00 -5.39
C GLY A 331 5.24 10.25 -6.53
N LEU A 332 5.61 10.94 -7.61
CA LEU A 332 6.36 10.30 -8.70
C LEU A 332 7.74 9.83 -8.26
N ALA A 333 8.42 10.62 -7.41
CA ALA A 333 9.71 10.22 -6.84
C ALA A 333 9.55 9.10 -5.83
N ALA A 334 8.51 9.13 -5.00
CA ALA A 334 8.20 8.07 -4.03
C ALA A 334 7.91 6.74 -4.73
N ALA A 335 7.05 6.73 -5.76
CA ALA A 335 6.80 5.54 -6.58
C ALA A 335 8.08 5.00 -7.22
N LYS A 336 8.95 5.89 -7.75
CA LYS A 336 10.23 5.49 -8.32
C LYS A 336 11.13 4.85 -7.26
N LEU A 337 11.25 5.45 -6.08
CA LEU A 337 12.05 4.92 -4.98
C LEU A 337 11.55 3.56 -4.51
N ALA A 338 10.23 3.38 -4.40
CA ALA A 338 9.63 2.13 -3.99
C ALA A 338 9.97 0.96 -4.93
N LEU A 339 10.11 1.24 -6.22
CA LEU A 339 10.33 0.27 -7.29
C LEU A 339 11.79 0.18 -7.76
N ASP A 340 12.71 0.97 -7.20
CA ASP A 340 14.14 1.00 -7.56
C ASP A 340 15.02 0.42 -6.45
N GLU A 341 16.27 0.12 -6.79
CA GLU A 341 17.28 -0.29 -5.82
C GLU A 341 17.71 0.89 -4.92
N PRO A 342 17.98 0.68 -3.64
CA PRO A 342 18.08 -0.62 -2.94
C PRO A 342 16.76 -1.15 -2.36
N LEU A 343 15.67 -0.38 -2.40
CA LEU A 343 14.41 -0.79 -1.75
C LEU A 343 13.78 -2.01 -2.43
N ARG A 344 13.82 -2.07 -3.76
CA ARG A 344 13.22 -3.18 -4.53
C ARG A 344 13.73 -4.56 -4.11
N SER A 345 15.03 -4.72 -3.87
CA SER A 345 15.62 -6.00 -3.42
C SER A 345 15.82 -6.05 -1.90
N GLY A 346 15.56 -4.95 -1.20
CA GLY A 346 15.68 -4.80 0.25
C GLY A 346 14.32 -4.75 0.95
N ALA A 347 13.98 -3.61 1.54
CA ALA A 347 12.77 -3.44 2.35
C ALA A 347 11.46 -3.71 1.60
N ASN A 348 11.43 -3.53 0.27
CA ASN A 348 10.26 -3.76 -0.57
C ASN A 348 10.35 -5.08 -1.36
N ALA A 349 11.25 -6.00 -0.96
CA ALA A 349 11.45 -7.25 -1.66
C ALA A 349 10.16 -8.10 -1.68
N GLY A 350 9.91 -8.74 -2.83
CA GLY A 350 8.75 -9.61 -3.01
C GLY A 350 7.50 -8.92 -3.58
N PHE A 351 7.44 -7.58 -3.57
CA PHE A 351 6.30 -6.87 -4.15
C PHE A 351 6.30 -6.93 -5.69
N LEU A 352 7.37 -6.55 -6.33
CA LEU A 352 7.42 -6.43 -7.79
C LEU A 352 7.79 -7.76 -8.46
N ARG A 353 6.84 -8.38 -9.18
CA ARG A 353 7.01 -9.62 -9.92
C ARG A 353 7.40 -9.34 -11.37
N ASP A 354 8.32 -10.11 -11.94
CA ASP A 354 8.81 -9.90 -13.31
C ASP A 354 7.74 -10.19 -14.38
N ASP A 355 6.83 -11.12 -14.11
CA ASP A 355 5.78 -11.60 -15.02
C ASP A 355 4.41 -10.92 -14.82
N ALA A 356 4.27 -10.05 -13.82
CA ALA A 356 3.06 -9.30 -13.56
C ALA A 356 3.06 -7.94 -14.30
N ASN A 357 1.88 -7.42 -14.59
CA ASN A 357 1.72 -6.02 -14.98
C ASN A 357 1.98 -5.11 -13.79
N LEU A 358 2.37 -3.88 -14.04
CA LEU A 358 2.51 -2.86 -13.02
C LEU A 358 1.38 -1.83 -13.15
N SER A 359 0.60 -1.68 -12.11
CA SER A 359 -0.35 -0.58 -11.97
C SER A 359 0.09 0.34 -10.85
N ILE A 360 0.15 1.64 -11.11
CA ILE A 360 0.46 2.65 -10.10
C ILE A 360 -0.77 3.56 -9.96
N ILE A 361 -1.23 3.75 -8.74
CA ILE A 361 -2.40 4.59 -8.44
C ILE A 361 -1.96 5.72 -7.52
N PHE A 362 -2.03 6.96 -7.99
CA PHE A 362 -1.76 8.15 -7.18
C PHE A 362 -3.06 8.68 -6.58
N VAL A 363 -3.04 9.00 -5.29
CA VAL A 363 -4.15 9.59 -4.56
C VAL A 363 -3.63 10.82 -3.82
N SER A 364 -3.99 12.04 -4.30
CA SER A 364 -3.49 13.30 -3.74
C SER A 364 -4.41 14.46 -4.12
N ASP A 365 -4.59 15.42 -3.22
CA ASP A 365 -5.31 16.67 -3.48
C ASP A 365 -4.38 17.81 -3.98
N GLU A 366 -3.07 17.53 -4.14
CA GLU A 366 -2.05 18.48 -4.56
C GLU A 366 -1.33 18.08 -5.87
N GLU A 367 -0.55 19.01 -6.42
CA GLU A 367 0.33 18.77 -7.56
C GLU A 367 1.61 18.03 -7.11
N ASP A 368 2.19 17.24 -7.99
CA ASP A 368 3.48 16.57 -7.78
C ASP A 368 4.67 17.50 -8.03
N TYR A 369 5.54 17.64 -7.05
CA TYR A 369 6.75 18.46 -7.09
C TYR A 369 8.04 17.64 -7.25
N SER A 370 7.94 16.39 -7.66
CA SER A 370 9.11 15.53 -7.94
C SER A 370 10.07 16.20 -8.92
N ALA A 371 11.38 16.06 -8.67
CA ALA A 371 12.42 16.83 -9.35
C ALA A 371 12.63 16.48 -10.84
N GLU A 372 12.41 15.20 -11.22
CA GLU A 372 12.62 14.75 -12.60
C GLU A 372 11.41 15.10 -13.48
N ARG A 373 11.59 14.99 -14.81
CA ARG A 373 10.51 15.24 -15.76
C ARG A 373 9.55 14.04 -15.78
N VAL A 374 8.29 14.28 -16.08
CA VAL A 374 7.26 13.24 -16.24
C VAL A 374 7.70 12.15 -17.23
N ASP A 375 8.33 12.53 -18.34
CA ASP A 375 8.87 11.58 -19.33
C ASP A 375 9.94 10.64 -18.75
N ASP A 376 10.74 11.10 -17.80
CA ASP A 376 11.80 10.31 -17.20
C ASP A 376 11.23 9.29 -16.22
N TYR A 377 10.20 9.67 -15.45
CA TYR A 377 9.43 8.74 -14.60
C TYR A 377 8.70 7.69 -15.43
N LEU A 378 7.96 8.08 -16.46
CA LEU A 378 7.27 7.12 -17.34
C LEU A 378 8.24 6.14 -17.98
N ARG A 379 9.41 6.63 -18.44
CA ARG A 379 10.44 5.76 -19.01
C ARG A 379 10.97 4.79 -17.96
N PHE A 380 11.20 5.24 -16.73
CA PHE A 380 11.63 4.38 -15.63
C PHE A 380 10.60 3.28 -15.36
N PHE A 381 9.31 3.63 -15.14
CA PHE A 381 8.26 2.64 -14.87
C PHE A 381 8.12 1.61 -15.99
N LYS A 382 8.16 2.04 -17.25
CA LYS A 382 8.16 1.11 -18.38
C LYS A 382 9.41 0.23 -18.42
N SER A 383 10.58 0.77 -18.08
CA SER A 383 11.84 0.01 -18.12
C SER A 383 11.88 -1.15 -17.11
N ILE A 384 11.17 -1.04 -15.99
CA ILE A 384 11.03 -2.10 -14.98
C ILE A 384 10.43 -3.37 -15.60
N LYS A 385 9.44 -3.21 -16.49
CA LYS A 385 8.75 -4.32 -17.17
C LYS A 385 9.40 -4.69 -18.52
N GLY A 386 10.59 -4.19 -18.80
CA GLY A 386 11.40 -4.52 -19.96
C GLY A 386 11.02 -3.76 -21.25
N GLU A 387 11.65 -4.15 -22.37
CA GLU A 387 11.46 -3.46 -23.65
C GLU A 387 10.03 -3.58 -24.22
N ASP A 388 9.32 -4.62 -23.85
CA ASP A 388 7.95 -4.84 -24.34
C ASP A 388 6.98 -3.79 -23.79
N ALA A 389 7.20 -3.24 -22.61
CA ALA A 389 6.38 -2.18 -22.04
C ALA A 389 6.43 -0.85 -22.85
N PHE A 390 7.40 -0.69 -23.73
CA PHE A 390 7.44 0.46 -24.66
C PHE A 390 6.62 0.24 -25.93
N ARG A 391 6.15 -1.00 -26.17
CA ARG A 391 5.33 -1.38 -27.32
C ARG A 391 3.91 -1.76 -26.92
N ASP A 392 3.74 -2.18 -25.69
CA ASP A 392 2.48 -2.63 -25.11
C ASP A 392 2.16 -1.77 -23.88
N ASP A 393 1.29 -0.78 -24.08
CA ASP A 393 0.89 0.18 -23.04
C ASP A 393 0.14 -0.49 -21.86
N GLY A 394 -0.35 -1.72 -22.05
CA GLY A 394 -1.03 -2.46 -20.99
C GLY A 394 -0.09 -3.09 -19.95
N LEU A 395 1.26 -3.11 -20.15
CA LEU A 395 2.20 -3.64 -19.14
C LEU A 395 2.43 -2.68 -17.98
N VAL A 396 2.23 -1.39 -18.20
CA VAL A 396 2.35 -0.35 -17.18
C VAL A 396 1.16 0.58 -17.31
N ASN A 397 0.30 0.59 -16.31
CA ASN A 397 -0.86 1.45 -16.20
C ASN A 397 -0.69 2.41 -15.03
N ILE A 398 -1.00 3.69 -15.22
CA ILE A 398 -0.92 4.70 -14.17
C ILE A 398 -2.28 5.37 -14.06
N SER A 399 -2.91 5.24 -12.92
CA SER A 399 -4.20 5.86 -12.59
C SER A 399 -4.01 6.96 -11.55
N ALA A 400 -4.96 7.87 -11.46
CA ALA A 400 -4.91 8.96 -10.50
C ALA A 400 -6.30 9.34 -9.96
N VAL A 401 -6.39 9.51 -8.65
CA VAL A 401 -7.53 10.11 -7.94
C VAL A 401 -7.05 11.45 -7.40
N VAL A 402 -7.33 12.51 -8.15
CA VAL A 402 -6.71 13.82 -7.95
C VAL A 402 -7.65 14.97 -8.34
N GLY A 403 -7.21 16.20 -8.15
CA GLY A 403 -7.82 17.35 -8.80
C GLY A 403 -7.61 17.28 -10.32
N LYS A 404 -8.57 16.70 -11.05
CA LYS A 404 -8.42 16.35 -12.47
C LYS A 404 -8.88 17.40 -13.45
N ASP A 405 -9.71 18.36 -13.03
CA ASP A 405 -10.31 19.34 -13.91
C ASP A 405 -9.49 20.62 -13.98
N LEU A 406 -9.19 21.06 -15.20
CA LEU A 406 -8.46 22.32 -15.39
C LEU A 406 -9.31 23.50 -14.88
N PRO A 407 -8.82 24.24 -13.87
CA PRO A 407 -9.60 25.35 -13.33
C PRO A 407 -9.79 26.46 -14.38
N PRO A 408 -10.93 27.17 -14.36
CA PRO A 408 -11.25 28.20 -15.34
C PRO A 408 -10.31 29.41 -15.28
N TYR A 409 -9.65 29.63 -14.13
CA TYR A 409 -8.71 30.73 -13.91
C TYR A 409 -7.55 30.28 -13.03
N GLU A 410 -6.37 30.85 -13.25
CA GLU A 410 -5.17 30.63 -12.44
C GLU A 410 -5.45 30.97 -10.95
N GLY A 411 -5.07 30.06 -10.06
CA GLY A 411 -5.25 30.19 -8.61
C GLY A 411 -6.64 29.76 -8.09
N GLN A 412 -7.47 29.19 -8.94
CA GLN A 412 -8.69 28.49 -8.49
C GLN A 412 -8.38 27.00 -8.26
N PRO A 413 -9.10 26.34 -7.33
CA PRO A 413 -9.01 24.91 -7.18
C PRO A 413 -9.51 24.18 -8.44
N SER A 414 -9.04 22.94 -8.63
CA SER A 414 -9.55 22.02 -9.64
C SER A 414 -10.98 21.58 -9.28
N CYS A 415 -11.17 21.24 -8.01
CA CYS A 415 -12.47 20.88 -7.47
C CYS A 415 -12.56 21.25 -5.98
N GLU A 416 -13.79 21.28 -5.46
CA GLU A 416 -14.11 21.57 -4.06
C GLU A 416 -15.32 20.75 -3.63
N SER A 417 -15.27 20.16 -2.44
CA SER A 417 -16.36 19.38 -1.82
C SER A 417 -16.47 19.69 -0.32
N GLU A 418 -17.38 19.01 0.38
CA GLU A 418 -17.49 19.13 1.84
C GLU A 418 -16.23 18.58 2.56
N SER A 419 -15.53 17.62 1.95
CA SER A 419 -14.35 16.96 2.53
C SER A 419 -13.03 17.69 2.22
N GLY A 420 -12.94 18.53 1.19
CA GLY A 420 -11.69 19.19 0.86
C GLY A 420 -11.69 19.98 -0.42
N VAL A 421 -10.51 20.52 -0.72
CA VAL A 421 -10.24 21.35 -1.90
C VAL A 421 -8.97 20.83 -2.57
N ALA A 422 -9.05 20.48 -3.84
CA ALA A 422 -7.91 19.96 -4.58
C ALA A 422 -7.37 20.95 -5.62
N GLY A 423 -6.04 21.02 -5.72
CA GLY A 423 -5.32 21.67 -6.80
C GLY A 423 -5.38 20.87 -8.10
N TYR A 424 -5.08 21.50 -9.25
CA TYR A 424 -4.98 20.75 -10.51
C TYR A 424 -3.66 20.00 -10.60
N ALA A 425 -3.72 18.68 -10.59
CA ALA A 425 -2.59 17.77 -10.55
C ALA A 425 -2.07 17.44 -11.96
N THR A 426 -1.42 18.42 -12.60
CA THR A 426 -0.98 18.35 -14.00
C THR A 426 -0.19 17.09 -14.33
N ARG A 427 0.74 16.71 -13.47
CA ARG A 427 1.70 15.62 -13.73
C ARG A 427 1.08 14.24 -13.61
N TYR A 428 0.21 14.04 -12.63
CA TYR A 428 -0.56 12.81 -12.48
C TYR A 428 -1.56 12.65 -13.61
N VAL A 429 -2.28 13.73 -13.98
CA VAL A 429 -3.23 13.76 -15.12
C VAL A 429 -2.52 13.41 -16.44
N ASP A 430 -1.32 13.95 -16.70
CA ASP A 430 -0.53 13.62 -17.90
C ASP A 430 -0.18 12.13 -17.96
N LEU A 431 0.30 11.54 -16.86
CA LEU A 431 0.66 10.13 -16.80
C LEU A 431 -0.54 9.20 -16.97
N ALA A 432 -1.65 9.46 -16.26
CA ALA A 432 -2.87 8.67 -16.37
C ALA A 432 -3.39 8.68 -17.81
N SER A 433 -3.46 9.86 -18.43
CA SER A 433 -3.91 10.02 -19.82
C SER A 433 -3.03 9.29 -20.84
N ARG A 434 -1.71 9.25 -20.61
CA ARG A 434 -0.73 8.63 -21.54
C ARG A 434 -0.63 7.12 -21.40
N THR A 435 -1.07 6.56 -20.29
CA THR A 435 -1.02 5.11 -20.03
C THR A 435 -2.40 4.45 -20.07
N GLY A 436 -3.45 5.21 -20.36
CA GLY A 436 -4.83 4.71 -20.38
C GLY A 436 -5.35 4.29 -19.02
N GLY A 437 -4.82 4.90 -17.95
CA GLY A 437 -5.30 4.70 -16.59
C GLY A 437 -6.59 5.44 -16.28
N ALA A 438 -7.24 5.08 -15.19
CA ALA A 438 -8.40 5.80 -14.67
C ALA A 438 -7.98 7.18 -14.14
N LEU A 439 -8.83 8.17 -14.39
CA LEU A 439 -8.61 9.54 -13.93
C LEU A 439 -9.87 10.01 -13.20
N GLU A 440 -9.82 9.99 -11.88
CA GLU A 440 -10.96 10.23 -11.01
C GLU A 440 -10.77 11.47 -10.14
N SER A 441 -11.89 12.07 -9.71
CA SER A 441 -11.86 13.27 -8.86
C SER A 441 -11.72 12.90 -7.40
N ILE A 442 -10.72 13.48 -6.72
CA ILE A 442 -10.57 13.31 -5.28
C ILE A 442 -11.65 14.02 -4.47
N CYS A 443 -12.31 15.04 -5.08
CA CYS A 443 -13.39 15.76 -4.43
C CYS A 443 -14.75 15.05 -4.47
N ASP A 444 -14.83 13.85 -5.05
CA ASP A 444 -16.08 13.09 -5.03
C ASP A 444 -16.39 12.58 -3.61
N ASP A 445 -17.63 12.76 -3.15
CA ASP A 445 -18.04 12.34 -1.82
C ASP A 445 -18.17 10.81 -1.72
N ASP A 446 -18.47 10.12 -2.83
CA ASP A 446 -18.64 8.68 -2.91
C ASP A 446 -17.50 8.02 -3.70
N PHE A 447 -16.60 7.34 -2.99
CA PHE A 447 -15.47 6.63 -3.59
C PHE A 447 -15.82 5.23 -4.11
N ALA A 448 -17.05 4.74 -3.91
CA ALA A 448 -17.41 3.39 -4.38
C ALA A 448 -17.35 3.26 -5.92
N PRO A 449 -17.85 4.22 -6.72
CA PRO A 449 -17.67 4.20 -8.18
C PRO A 449 -16.19 4.30 -8.58
N ILE A 450 -15.41 5.17 -7.91
CA ILE A 450 -13.98 5.37 -8.15
C ILE A 450 -13.22 4.07 -7.92
N ALA A 451 -13.41 3.44 -6.76
CA ALA A 451 -12.77 2.18 -6.41
C ALA A 451 -13.11 1.06 -7.42
N THR A 452 -14.37 1.01 -7.88
CA THR A 452 -14.80 0.05 -8.91
C THR A 452 -14.08 0.31 -10.24
N GLU A 453 -14.00 1.56 -10.69
CA GLU A 453 -13.34 1.93 -11.96
C GLU A 453 -11.84 1.65 -11.91
N LEU A 454 -11.18 2.00 -10.79
CA LEU A 454 -9.77 1.67 -10.55
C LEU A 454 -9.53 0.16 -10.62
N GLY A 455 -10.35 -0.64 -9.93
CA GLY A 455 -10.23 -2.10 -9.92
C GLY A 455 -10.35 -2.71 -11.31
N LEU A 456 -11.27 -2.22 -12.13
CA LEU A 456 -11.44 -2.68 -13.50
C LEU A 456 -10.27 -2.29 -14.40
N THR A 457 -9.81 -1.04 -14.30
CA THR A 457 -8.65 -0.56 -15.06
C THR A 457 -7.41 -1.39 -14.74
N VAL A 458 -7.20 -1.69 -13.46
CA VAL A 458 -6.07 -2.50 -12.98
C VAL A 458 -6.20 -3.96 -13.43
N SER A 459 -7.41 -4.51 -13.50
CA SER A 459 -7.63 -5.89 -13.98
C SER A 459 -7.19 -6.12 -15.42
N GLY A 460 -6.83 -5.05 -16.14
CA GLY A 460 -6.38 -5.09 -17.53
C GLY A 460 -7.49 -5.44 -18.52
N LEU A 461 -8.75 -5.43 -18.08
CA LEU A 461 -9.90 -5.55 -18.97
C LEU A 461 -10.05 -4.26 -19.77
N GLY A 462 -9.98 -4.34 -21.09
CA GLY A 462 -10.22 -3.20 -21.95
C GLY A 462 -11.67 -2.72 -21.83
N LEU A 463 -11.84 -1.51 -21.32
CA LEU A 463 -13.15 -0.86 -21.27
C LEU A 463 -13.43 -0.06 -22.54
N GLU A 464 -12.40 0.37 -23.24
CA GLU A 464 -12.48 1.25 -24.40
C GLU A 464 -11.77 0.64 -25.61
N PHE A 465 -12.48 0.56 -26.74
CA PHE A 465 -11.98 0.00 -27.98
C PHE A 465 -12.11 1.02 -29.11
N ALA A 466 -11.00 1.67 -29.45
CA ALA A 466 -10.95 2.68 -30.50
C ALA A 466 -11.18 2.05 -31.88
N LEU A 467 -12.11 2.61 -32.62
CA LEU A 467 -12.41 2.18 -33.99
C LEU A 467 -11.35 2.71 -34.97
N SER A 468 -10.93 1.87 -35.91
CA SER A 468 -9.86 2.17 -36.86
C SER A 468 -10.19 3.29 -37.85
N GLU A 469 -11.47 3.54 -38.11
CA GLU A 469 -11.95 4.56 -39.04
C GLU A 469 -13.12 5.33 -38.44
N PRO A 470 -13.38 6.59 -38.86
CA PRO A 470 -14.53 7.36 -38.40
C PRO A 470 -15.84 6.61 -38.63
N CYS A 471 -16.61 6.42 -37.58
CA CYS A 471 -17.79 5.57 -37.54
C CYS A 471 -19.09 6.35 -37.78
N ASP A 472 -19.94 5.86 -38.71
CA ASP A 472 -21.35 6.20 -38.71
C ASP A 472 -22.05 5.38 -37.62
N GLU A 473 -22.22 6.01 -36.47
CA GLU A 473 -22.76 5.39 -35.24
C GLU A 473 -24.13 4.72 -35.45
N SER A 474 -24.94 5.23 -36.42
CA SER A 474 -26.26 4.65 -36.73
C SER A 474 -26.18 3.26 -37.37
N THR A 475 -25.00 2.89 -37.85
CA THR A 475 -24.75 1.62 -38.52
C THR A 475 -23.88 0.67 -37.71
N LEU A 476 -23.42 1.12 -36.50
CA LEU A 476 -22.54 0.34 -35.64
C LEU A 476 -23.26 -0.91 -35.12
N VAL A 477 -22.65 -2.05 -35.35
CA VAL A 477 -23.10 -3.35 -34.84
C VAL A 477 -21.93 -4.01 -34.13
N VAL A 478 -22.11 -4.28 -32.85
CA VAL A 478 -21.10 -4.90 -31.99
C VAL A 478 -21.54 -6.33 -31.64
N ARG A 479 -20.60 -7.28 -31.73
CA ARG A 479 -20.87 -8.71 -31.45
C ARG A 479 -19.74 -9.30 -30.63
N LEU A 480 -20.08 -10.30 -29.83
CA LEU A 480 -19.19 -11.06 -28.97
C LEU A 480 -19.02 -12.49 -29.51
N TYR A 481 -17.77 -12.98 -29.51
CA TYR A 481 -17.38 -14.30 -29.97
C TYR A 481 -16.37 -14.94 -29.01
N GLU A 482 -16.28 -16.29 -28.99
CA GLU A 482 -15.22 -17.03 -28.31
C GLU A 482 -13.94 -17.16 -29.15
N SER A 483 -14.01 -16.93 -30.47
CA SER A 483 -12.88 -17.09 -31.36
C SER A 483 -12.75 -15.94 -32.36
N PRO A 484 -11.52 -15.66 -32.87
CA PRO A 484 -11.27 -14.53 -33.76
C PRO A 484 -11.84 -14.69 -35.15
N ASP A 485 -12.20 -15.91 -35.54
CA ASP A 485 -12.70 -16.24 -36.90
C ASP A 485 -14.23 -16.20 -37.02
N GLU A 486 -14.90 -15.61 -36.02
CA GLU A 486 -16.34 -15.37 -35.93
C GLU A 486 -17.21 -16.66 -36.04
N ARG A 487 -16.63 -17.86 -35.78
CA ARG A 487 -17.39 -19.12 -35.84
C ARG A 487 -18.21 -19.37 -34.59
N ASP A 488 -17.70 -18.96 -33.46
CA ASP A 488 -18.30 -19.25 -32.15
C ASP A 488 -18.99 -17.98 -31.60
N PHE A 489 -20.07 -17.60 -32.34
CA PHE A 489 -20.90 -16.45 -32.01
C PHE A 489 -21.63 -16.66 -30.65
N ILE A 490 -21.46 -15.72 -29.74
CA ILE A 490 -22.14 -15.73 -28.46
C ILE A 490 -23.42 -14.91 -28.52
N ARG A 491 -23.29 -13.59 -28.77
CA ARG A 491 -24.44 -12.68 -28.86
C ARG A 491 -24.09 -11.37 -29.54
N ALA A 492 -25.12 -10.70 -30.05
CA ALA A 492 -25.02 -9.29 -30.38
C ALA A 492 -25.11 -8.46 -29.08
N LEU A 493 -24.32 -7.39 -29.03
CA LEU A 493 -24.35 -6.43 -27.94
C LEU A 493 -25.30 -5.29 -28.30
N GLU A 494 -26.06 -4.83 -27.30
CA GLU A 494 -27.06 -3.78 -27.47
C GLU A 494 -26.49 -2.44 -26.98
N ARG A 495 -26.53 -1.42 -27.86
CA ARG A 495 -26.07 -0.07 -27.51
C ARG A 495 -26.91 0.53 -26.38
N ASP A 496 -26.28 1.28 -25.51
CA ASP A 496 -26.84 1.91 -24.29
C ASP A 496 -27.36 0.91 -23.23
N VAL A 497 -27.15 -0.41 -23.50
CA VAL A 497 -27.42 -1.51 -22.54
C VAL A 497 -26.13 -2.25 -22.22
N ASP A 498 -25.43 -2.73 -23.23
CA ASP A 498 -24.17 -3.48 -23.10
C ASP A 498 -22.93 -2.61 -23.30
N TYR A 499 -23.03 -1.57 -24.13
CA TYR A 499 -21.93 -0.66 -24.44
C TYR A 499 -22.46 0.73 -24.83
N ALA A 500 -21.62 1.75 -24.66
CA ALA A 500 -21.83 3.08 -25.24
C ALA A 500 -20.89 3.31 -26.42
N TYR A 501 -21.21 4.26 -27.29
CA TYR A 501 -20.29 4.77 -28.29
C TYR A 501 -19.88 6.18 -27.96
N SER A 502 -18.58 6.45 -27.88
CA SER A 502 -18.01 7.78 -27.71
C SER A 502 -17.64 8.39 -29.06
N PRO A 503 -18.36 9.40 -29.57
CA PRO A 503 -18.01 10.08 -30.81
C PRO A 503 -16.70 10.87 -30.74
N GLU A 504 -16.36 11.38 -29.56
CA GLU A 504 -15.15 12.17 -29.31
C GLU A 504 -13.88 11.31 -29.45
N LYS A 505 -13.94 10.10 -28.92
CA LYS A 505 -12.85 9.13 -28.97
C LYS A 505 -12.95 8.19 -30.17
N ASN A 506 -14.08 8.18 -30.89
CA ASN A 506 -14.42 7.21 -31.93
C ASN A 506 -14.24 5.77 -31.43
N ALA A 507 -14.79 5.47 -30.25
CA ALA A 507 -14.56 4.24 -29.52
C ALA A 507 -15.85 3.60 -29.02
N ILE A 508 -15.83 2.27 -28.87
CA ILE A 508 -16.80 1.51 -28.09
C ILE A 508 -16.34 1.55 -26.64
N VAL A 509 -17.25 1.88 -25.73
CA VAL A 509 -16.97 1.99 -24.29
C VAL A 509 -17.90 1.05 -23.55
N PHE A 510 -17.35 0.15 -22.75
CA PHE A 510 -18.07 -0.73 -21.86
C PHE A 510 -18.14 -0.12 -20.46
N THR A 511 -19.23 -0.35 -19.76
CA THR A 511 -19.29 -0.07 -18.33
C THR A 511 -18.70 -1.25 -17.56
N SER A 512 -18.29 -0.97 -16.34
CA SER A 512 -17.70 -1.95 -15.41
C SER A 512 -18.51 -3.24 -15.21
N VAL A 513 -19.83 -3.14 -15.30
CA VAL A 513 -20.74 -4.29 -15.10
C VAL A 513 -20.94 -5.12 -16.38
N GLN A 514 -20.55 -4.56 -17.54
CA GLN A 514 -20.89 -5.10 -18.87
C GLN A 514 -19.68 -5.44 -19.72
N VAL A 515 -18.49 -5.34 -19.14
CA VAL A 515 -17.23 -5.69 -19.79
C VAL A 515 -17.28 -7.15 -20.27
N PRO A 516 -16.99 -7.41 -21.56
CA PRO A 516 -16.88 -8.77 -22.06
C PRO A 516 -15.81 -9.57 -21.29
N PRO A 517 -16.04 -10.87 -21.04
CA PRO A 517 -15.03 -11.70 -20.37
C PRO A 517 -13.70 -11.74 -21.13
N SER A 518 -12.62 -12.00 -20.40
CA SER A 518 -11.29 -12.22 -21.00
C SER A 518 -11.31 -13.32 -22.06
N GLU A 519 -10.35 -13.25 -22.97
CA GLU A 519 -10.17 -14.20 -24.10
C GLU A 519 -11.33 -14.24 -25.10
N HIS A 520 -12.32 -13.37 -24.94
CA HIS A 520 -13.38 -13.19 -25.93
C HIS A 520 -12.99 -12.15 -26.98
N TYR A 521 -13.65 -12.23 -28.13
CA TYR A 521 -13.42 -11.32 -29.24
C TYR A 521 -14.65 -10.45 -29.46
N ILE A 522 -14.39 -9.15 -29.60
CA ILE A 522 -15.40 -8.13 -29.88
C ILE A 522 -15.24 -7.73 -31.33
N THR A 523 -16.29 -7.81 -32.14
CA THR A 523 -16.29 -7.27 -33.50
C THR A 523 -17.18 -6.04 -33.57
N ALA A 524 -16.66 -4.99 -34.19
CA ALA A 524 -17.39 -3.76 -34.49
C ALA A 524 -17.50 -3.59 -36.01
N THR A 525 -18.70 -3.71 -36.55
CA THR A 525 -18.97 -3.51 -37.98
C THR A 525 -19.78 -2.24 -38.17
N TYR A 526 -19.28 -1.34 -39.01
CA TYR A 526 -19.87 -0.02 -39.24
C TYR A 526 -19.57 0.52 -40.62
N ARG A 527 -20.33 1.55 -41.06
CA ARG A 527 -20.01 2.33 -42.26
C ARG A 527 -19.01 3.43 -41.89
N VAL A 528 -18.03 3.62 -42.80
CA VAL A 528 -17.02 4.65 -42.62
C VAL A 528 -17.56 5.99 -43.10
N LEU A 529 -17.41 7.02 -42.23
CA LEU A 529 -17.66 8.43 -42.59
C LEU A 529 -16.46 8.97 -43.38
N ALA A 530 -16.65 9.36 -44.64
CA ALA A 530 -15.60 10.07 -45.38
C ALA A 530 -15.48 11.51 -44.86
N ARG A 531 -14.27 11.99 -44.56
CA ARG A 531 -14.05 13.42 -44.40
C ARG A 531 -14.32 14.11 -45.74
N SER A 532 -15.24 15.10 -45.77
CA SER A 532 -15.35 15.94 -46.96
C SER A 532 -14.05 16.76 -47.04
N ALA A 533 -13.33 16.64 -48.17
CA ALA A 533 -12.20 17.50 -48.46
C ALA A 533 -12.66 18.96 -48.38
N THR A 534 -12.19 19.71 -47.42
CA THR A 534 -12.39 21.15 -47.42
C THR A 534 -11.65 21.71 -48.65
N ARG A 535 -12.34 22.51 -49.43
CA ARG A 535 -11.93 23.14 -50.70
C ARG A 535 -10.74 24.14 -50.55
N SER A 536 -9.77 23.82 -49.71
CA SER A 536 -8.55 24.63 -49.54
C SER A 536 -7.37 24.11 -50.34
N ASP A 537 -7.48 22.92 -50.98
CA ASP A 537 -6.34 22.34 -51.71
C ASP A 537 -6.43 22.57 -53.23
N GLU A 538 -7.53 23.20 -53.74
CA GLU A 538 -7.66 23.54 -55.17
C GLU A 538 -7.03 24.90 -55.54
N ALA A 539 -6.57 25.70 -54.57
CA ALA A 539 -5.98 27.01 -54.85
C ALA A 539 -4.43 26.99 -54.99
N ALA A 540 -3.78 25.83 -54.95
CA ALA A 540 -2.32 25.69 -55.06
C ALA A 540 -1.87 24.99 -56.38
N ALA A 541 -2.81 24.81 -57.36
CA ALA A 541 -2.49 24.15 -58.63
C ALA A 541 -2.85 25.02 -59.87
N GLU A 542 -2.87 26.38 -59.73
CA GLU A 542 -2.84 27.28 -60.90
C GLU A 542 -1.61 28.22 -60.84
#